data_d79fb56b7fc442d06dc7c34d9535615a
#
_entry.id   d79fb56b7fc442d06dc7c34d9535615a
#
_cell.length_a   1.000
_cell.length_b   1.000
_cell.length_c   1.000
_cell.angle_alpha   90.00
_cell.angle_beta   90.00
_cell.angle_gamma   90.00
#
_symmetry.space_group_name_H-M   'P 1'
#
loop_
_entity.id
_entity.type
_entity.pdbx_description
1 polymer ?
#
loop_
_entity_poly.entity_id
_entity_poly.type
_entity_poly.pdbx_seq_one_letter_code
_entity_poly.pdbx_strand_id
1 'polypeptide(L)' 'MALMTVAEVAAFLSIQDIRVERLARENLLVPAGKDDAGKPMFEEEDVKRYKILAERLGGI' A
#
# COMPACT_ATOMS: atom_id res chain seq x y z
N MET A 1 15.57 3.38 -1.73
CA MET A 1 14.33 3.00 -1.04
C MET A 1 13.40 4.19 -1.00
N ALA A 2 12.19 4.00 -1.45
CA ALA A 2 11.23 5.08 -1.50
C ALA A 2 9.98 4.70 -0.71
N LEU A 3 9.46 5.65 0.05
CA LEU A 3 8.22 5.45 0.77
C LEU A 3 7.07 6.08 -0.02
N MET A 4 5.94 5.41 -0.01
CA MET A 4 4.73 5.87 -0.69
C MET A 4 3.66 6.19 0.34
N THR A 5 2.95 7.30 0.12
CA THR A 5 1.80 7.64 0.97
C THR A 5 0.61 6.74 0.61
N VAL A 6 -0.43 6.77 1.47
CA VAL A 6 -1.66 6.03 1.19
C VAL A 6 -2.22 6.41 -0.18
N ALA A 7 -2.25 7.70 -0.50
CA ALA A 7 -2.77 8.18 -1.78
C ALA A 7 -1.94 7.64 -2.95
N GLU A 8 -0.63 7.62 -2.80
CA GLU A 8 0.25 7.10 -3.85
C GLU A 8 0.06 5.60 -4.05
N VAL A 9 -0.07 4.86 -2.96
CA VAL A 9 -0.31 3.42 -3.03
C VAL A 9 -1.66 3.14 -3.69
N ALA A 10 -2.69 3.90 -3.32
CA ALA A 10 -4.01 3.75 -3.89
C ALA A 10 -3.99 3.98 -5.41
N ALA A 11 -3.30 5.01 -5.85
CA ALA A 11 -3.16 5.29 -7.28
C ALA A 11 -2.39 4.20 -8.00
N PHE A 12 -1.32 3.72 -7.39
CA PHE A 12 -0.48 2.67 -7.99
C PHE A 12 -1.25 1.35 -8.13
N LEU A 13 -2.06 1.01 -7.12
CA LEU A 13 -2.84 -0.23 -7.13
C LEU A 13 -4.20 -0.07 -7.79
N SER A 14 -4.59 1.15 -8.15
CA SER A 14 -5.90 1.46 -8.73
C SER A 14 -7.05 1.08 -7.80
N ILE A 15 -6.89 1.37 -6.53
CA ILE A 15 -7.90 1.12 -5.50
C ILE A 15 -8.15 2.39 -4.70
N GLN A 16 -9.13 2.37 -3.83
CA GLN A 16 -9.45 3.52 -2.99
C GLN A 16 -8.54 3.59 -1.77
N ASP A 17 -8.35 4.80 -1.24
CA ASP A 17 -7.51 5.03 -0.07
C ASP A 17 -7.94 4.15 1.11
N ILE A 18 -9.24 4.02 1.32
CA ILE A 18 -9.76 3.23 2.44
C ILE A 18 -9.36 1.76 2.34
N ARG A 19 -9.22 1.24 1.12
CA ARG A 19 -8.76 -0.13 0.92
C ARG A 19 -7.27 -0.28 1.27
N VAL A 20 -6.47 0.75 0.99
CA VAL A 20 -5.06 0.76 1.38
C VAL A 20 -4.95 0.71 2.90
N GLU A 21 -5.78 1.50 3.59
CA GLU A 21 -5.78 1.50 5.06
C GLU A 21 -6.20 0.15 5.62
N ARG A 22 -7.15 -0.52 4.96
CA ARG A 22 -7.55 -1.86 5.36
C ARG A 22 -6.41 -2.87 5.17
N LEU A 23 -5.68 -2.76 4.06
CA LEU A 23 -4.54 -3.64 3.81
C LEU A 23 -3.49 -3.51 4.91
N ALA A 24 -3.26 -2.28 5.37
CA ALA A 24 -2.34 -2.04 6.47
C ALA A 24 -2.87 -2.63 7.79
N ARG A 25 -4.17 -2.49 8.02
CA ARG A 25 -4.80 -3.01 9.24
C ARG A 25 -4.74 -4.53 9.28
N GLU A 26 -4.87 -5.18 8.13
CA GLU A 26 -4.86 -6.63 8.04
C GLU A 26 -3.46 -7.20 7.83
N ASN A 27 -2.44 -6.36 7.92
CA ASN A 27 -1.04 -6.73 7.77
C ASN A 27 -0.69 -7.31 6.40
N LEU A 28 -1.51 -7.01 5.39
CA LEU A 28 -1.20 -7.40 4.02
C LEU A 28 -0.18 -6.46 3.40
N LEU A 29 -0.18 -5.20 3.86
CA LEU A 29 0.87 -4.24 3.56
C LEU A 29 1.31 -3.65 4.90
N VAL A 30 2.56 -3.87 5.27
CA VAL A 30 3.08 -3.40 6.56
C VAL A 30 3.63 -1.99 6.40
N PRO A 31 3.13 -1.01 7.18
CA PRO A 31 3.67 0.35 7.10
C PRO A 31 5.15 0.38 7.50
N ALA A 32 5.94 1.12 6.72
CA ALA A 32 7.37 1.30 6.98
C ALA A 32 7.66 2.60 7.72
N GLY A 33 6.66 3.48 7.84
CA GLY A 33 6.81 4.75 8.53
C GLY A 33 5.51 5.52 8.52
N LYS A 34 5.58 6.77 8.92
CA LYS A 34 4.41 7.67 8.93
C LYS A 34 4.78 9.01 8.30
N ASP A 35 3.80 9.65 7.68
CA ASP A 35 3.99 10.97 7.13
C ASP A 35 3.77 12.04 8.21
N ASP A 36 3.86 13.32 7.83
CA ASP A 36 3.71 14.43 8.76
C ASP A 36 2.32 14.47 9.41
N ALA A 37 1.33 13.92 8.75
CA ALA A 37 -0.03 13.87 9.27
C ALA A 37 -0.28 12.63 10.13
N GLY A 38 0.73 11.80 10.34
CA GLY A 38 0.59 10.57 11.13
C GLY A 38 -0.01 9.42 10.36
N LYS A 39 -0.18 9.55 9.06
CA LYS A 39 -0.72 8.47 8.24
C LYS A 39 0.38 7.51 7.82
N PRO A 40 0.05 6.22 7.63
CA PRO A 40 1.07 5.24 7.28
C PRO A 40 1.68 5.49 5.91
N MET A 41 2.95 5.17 5.79
CA MET A 41 3.66 5.16 4.52
C MET A 41 4.21 3.76 4.29
N PHE A 42 4.35 3.38 3.03
CA PHE A 42 4.71 2.02 2.67
C PHE A 42 5.95 2.01 1.79
N GLU A 43 6.76 0.97 1.93
CA GLU A 43 7.93 0.78 1.10
C GLU A 43 7.47 0.47 -0.33
N GLU A 44 8.04 1.18 -1.31
CA GLU A 44 7.68 0.99 -2.72
C GLU A 44 7.86 -0.47 -3.15
N GLU A 45 8.93 -1.10 -2.71
CA GLU A 45 9.19 -2.50 -3.06
C GLU A 45 8.09 -3.43 -2.57
N ASP A 46 7.58 -3.20 -1.37
CA ASP A 46 6.50 -4.00 -0.81
C ASP A 46 5.20 -3.80 -1.58
N VAL A 47 4.93 -2.57 -1.98
CA VAL A 47 3.74 -2.25 -2.75
C VAL A 47 3.78 -2.94 -4.12
N LYS A 48 4.92 -2.90 -4.77
CA LYS A 48 5.11 -3.58 -6.06
C LYS A 48 4.92 -5.08 -5.93
N ARG A 49 5.47 -5.66 -4.86
CA ARG A 49 5.35 -7.08 -4.60
C ARG A 49 3.90 -7.48 -4.37
N TYR A 50 3.19 -6.67 -3.60
CA TYR A 50 1.78 -6.91 -3.35
C TYR A 50 0.96 -6.85 -4.64
N LYS A 51 1.25 -5.89 -5.50
CA LYS A 51 0.54 -5.76 -6.77
C LYS A 51 0.69 -7.02 -7.63
N ILE A 52 1.92 -7.51 -7.75
CA ILE A 52 2.18 -8.71 -8.52
C ILE A 52 1.42 -9.91 -7.95
N LEU A 53 1.47 -10.06 -6.63
CA LEU A 53 0.78 -11.16 -5.96
C LEU A 53 -0.73 -11.08 -6.17
N ALA A 54 -1.30 -9.89 -6.02
CA ALA A 54 -2.74 -9.70 -6.18
C ALA A 54 -3.18 -9.99 -7.62
N GLU A 55 -2.38 -9.59 -8.60
CA GLU A 55 -2.70 -9.86 -9.99
C GLU A 55 -2.70 -11.36 -10.29
N ARG A 56 -1.80 -12.10 -9.66
CA ARG A 56 -1.74 -13.56 -9.81
C ARG A 56 -2.95 -14.25 -9.19
N LEU A 57 -3.53 -13.64 -8.17
CA LEU A 57 -4.68 -14.20 -7.46
C LEU A 57 -6.02 -13.77 -8.06
N GLY A 58 -5.98 -13.10 -9.20
CA GLY A 58 -7.22 -12.72 -9.87
C GLY A 58 -7.61 -11.27 -9.74
N GLY A 59 -6.72 -10.46 -9.24
CA GLY A 59 -6.92 -9.03 -9.21
C GLY A 59 -6.85 -8.42 -7.81
N ILE A 60 -6.93 -7.15 -7.83
CA ILE A 60 -6.85 -6.32 -6.62
C ILE A 60 -8.24 -5.90 -6.18
#